data_314c0645e0a7fa86b44342c93c911113
#
_entry.id   314c0645e0a7fa86b44342c93c911113
#
_cell.length_a   1.000
_cell.length_b   1.000
_cell.length_c   1.000
_cell.angle_alpha   90.00
_cell.angle_beta   90.00
_cell.angle_gamma   90.00
#
_symmetry.space_group_name_H-M   'P 1'
#
loop_
_entity.id
_entity.type
_entity.pdbx_description
1 polymer ?
#
loop_
_entity_poly.entity_id
_entity_poly.type
_entity_poly.pdbx_seq_one_letter_code
_entity_poly.pdbx_strand_id
1 'polypeptide(L)'
;MTDPVIRPGNGLLLIALQSAEGTAATPSAATDVIPCETDSVSYNGPYKTQAADEANGSFVASSPLVMGQPSTFSFRSRIKGANALYTSTVKPPLHAPLSAAGWLGQFTAAVSAAALAAGTVSSATLGAGAAATAQAYRGMPLALSGAPAANRLSLITDYTAAKVATLADLYGSALSASNTGAIPANWTYAPTSPVDAATRATMHPAATIYWYEDGILYQWMDCRGSVDFEGNSGEPGYAVFNF
;
A
#
# COMPACT_ATOMS: atom_id res chain seq x y z
N MET A 1 38.47 -12.05 19.32
CA MET A 1 37.19 -12.32 18.66
C MET A 1 36.81 -11.00 18.00
N THR A 2 36.85 -10.91 16.68
CA THR A 2 36.44 -9.69 15.98
C THR A 2 34.92 -9.68 15.96
N ASP A 3 34.28 -8.66 16.53
CA ASP A 3 32.84 -8.49 16.42
C ASP A 3 32.42 -8.51 14.94
N PRO A 4 31.39 -9.25 14.57
CA PRO A 4 30.89 -9.26 13.20
C PRO A 4 30.40 -7.84 12.86
N VAL A 5 30.96 -7.26 11.82
CA VAL A 5 30.48 -5.98 11.30
C VAL A 5 29.16 -6.21 10.62
N ILE A 6 28.08 -5.65 11.14
CA ILE A 6 26.76 -5.67 10.52
C ILE A 6 26.84 -4.94 9.18
N ARG A 7 26.37 -5.59 8.12
CA ARG A 7 26.33 -5.04 6.75
C ARG A 7 24.91 -4.59 6.42
N PRO A 8 24.61 -3.28 6.46
CA PRO A 8 23.26 -2.76 6.23
C PRO A 8 22.68 -3.16 4.86
N GLY A 9 23.55 -3.38 3.86
CA GLY A 9 23.12 -3.82 2.53
C GLY A 9 22.59 -5.27 2.46
N ASN A 10 22.70 -6.06 3.53
CA ASN A 10 22.20 -7.44 3.60
C ASN A 10 20.93 -7.50 4.45
N GLY A 11 19.93 -6.72 4.06
CA GLY A 11 18.65 -6.64 4.76
C GLY A 11 17.50 -7.32 4.01
N LEU A 12 16.56 -7.92 4.74
CA LEU A 12 15.31 -8.49 4.21
C LEU A 12 14.13 -8.07 5.09
N LEU A 13 13.18 -7.38 4.47
CA LEU A 13 11.94 -6.96 5.13
C LEU A 13 10.78 -7.89 4.76
N LEU A 14 10.13 -8.44 5.79
CA LEU A 14 8.92 -9.25 5.66
C LEU A 14 7.79 -8.61 6.47
N ILE A 15 6.60 -8.51 5.89
CA ILE A 15 5.42 -7.98 6.58
C ILE A 15 4.21 -8.86 6.29
N ALA A 16 3.61 -9.41 7.35
CA ALA A 16 2.37 -10.19 7.27
C ALA A 16 1.28 -9.56 8.13
N LEU A 17 0.06 -9.52 7.61
CA LEU A 17 -1.10 -9.06 8.37
C LEU A 17 -1.48 -10.10 9.44
N GLN A 18 -1.82 -9.63 10.63
CA GLN A 18 -2.29 -10.46 11.72
C GLN A 18 -3.76 -10.85 11.52
N SER A 19 -4.12 -12.05 11.93
CA SER A 19 -5.51 -12.49 11.92
C SER A 19 -6.35 -11.86 13.04
N ALA A 20 -5.70 -11.50 14.14
CA ALA A 20 -6.27 -10.79 15.28
C ALA A 20 -5.19 -9.96 15.98
N GLU A 21 -5.61 -8.89 16.64
CA GLU A 21 -4.74 -8.07 17.50
C GLU A 21 -4.19 -8.93 18.65
N GLY A 22 -2.93 -8.78 18.97
CA GLY A 22 -2.22 -9.58 19.96
C GLY A 22 -1.77 -10.97 19.49
N THR A 23 -2.07 -11.36 18.25
CA THR A 23 -1.66 -12.65 17.70
C THR A 23 -0.64 -12.43 16.58
N ALA A 24 0.64 -12.67 16.89
CA ALA A 24 1.71 -12.50 15.91
C ALA A 24 1.47 -13.38 14.67
N ALA A 25 1.57 -12.80 13.50
CA ALA A 25 1.70 -13.55 12.27
C ALA A 25 3.16 -14.04 12.12
N THR A 26 3.37 -15.08 11.32
CA THR A 26 4.71 -15.55 10.97
C THR A 26 4.97 -15.22 9.49
N PRO A 27 5.60 -14.08 9.18
CA PRO A 27 5.91 -13.71 7.80
C PRO A 27 6.80 -14.74 7.11
N SER A 28 6.51 -15.04 5.85
CA SER A 28 7.23 -16.02 5.02
C SER A 28 8.05 -15.30 3.94
N ALA A 29 9.30 -15.70 3.77
CA ALA A 29 10.14 -15.19 2.69
C ALA A 29 9.64 -15.59 1.28
N ALA A 30 8.71 -16.53 1.17
CA ALA A 30 8.13 -16.91 -0.10
C ALA A 30 7.02 -15.95 -0.58
N THR A 31 6.28 -15.30 0.36
CA THR A 31 5.06 -14.55 0.03
C THR A 31 5.04 -13.12 0.56
N ASP A 32 5.79 -12.83 1.64
CA ASP A 32 5.60 -11.62 2.43
C ASP A 32 6.80 -10.65 2.35
N VAL A 33 7.69 -10.86 1.36
CA VAL A 33 8.83 -9.98 1.10
C VAL A 33 8.35 -8.62 0.60
N ILE A 34 8.75 -7.59 1.32
CA ILE A 34 8.50 -6.20 0.92
C ILE A 34 9.80 -5.63 0.33
N PRO A 35 9.79 -5.22 -0.94
CA PRO A 35 10.94 -4.55 -1.52
C PRO A 35 11.08 -3.16 -0.92
N CYS A 36 12.13 -2.92 -0.16
CA CYS A 36 12.45 -1.63 0.42
C CYS A 36 13.85 -1.15 0.00
N GLU A 37 14.09 0.14 0.12
CA GLU A 37 15.43 0.71 -0.01
C GLU A 37 16.15 0.51 1.32
N THR A 38 17.27 -0.20 1.32
CA THR A 38 17.99 -0.63 2.54
C THR A 38 18.41 0.55 3.40
N ASP A 39 18.86 1.61 2.77
CA ASP A 39 19.30 2.84 3.46
C ASP A 39 18.15 3.67 4.04
N SER A 40 16.91 3.30 3.74
CA SER A 40 15.70 3.99 4.23
C SER A 40 15.12 3.36 5.49
N VAL A 41 15.58 2.19 5.90
CA VAL A 41 15.08 1.49 7.07
C VAL A 41 15.59 2.18 8.33
N SER A 42 14.65 2.59 9.19
CA SER A 42 14.96 3.19 10.49
C SER A 42 14.04 2.60 11.54
N TYR A 43 14.60 2.29 12.70
CA TYR A 43 13.83 1.70 13.79
C TYR A 43 14.41 2.12 15.15
N ASN A 44 13.57 2.03 16.19
CA ASN A 44 14.01 2.14 17.56
C ASN A 44 13.55 0.94 18.39
N GLY A 45 14.23 0.72 19.52
CA GLY A 45 13.84 -0.28 20.51
C GLY A 45 12.75 0.23 21.48
N PRO A 46 12.15 -0.68 22.28
CA PRO A 46 11.09 -0.34 23.22
C PRO A 46 11.56 0.37 24.49
N TYR A 47 12.85 0.63 24.63
CA TYR A 47 13.43 1.23 25.82
C TYR A 47 14.28 2.44 25.49
N LYS A 48 14.19 3.45 26.34
CA LYS A 48 15.10 4.59 26.36
C LYS A 48 15.67 4.77 27.77
N THR A 49 16.85 5.34 27.85
CA THR A 49 17.48 5.70 29.13
C THR A 49 17.38 7.20 29.35
N GLN A 50 17.12 7.59 30.57
CA GLN A 50 17.15 8.97 31.03
C GLN A 50 18.16 9.07 32.16
N ALA A 51 19.01 10.10 32.14
CA ALA A 51 19.91 10.36 33.25
C ALA A 51 19.06 10.65 34.50
N ALA A 52 19.42 10.01 35.62
CA ALA A 52 18.88 10.36 36.92
C ALA A 52 19.74 11.48 37.49
N ASP A 53 19.25 12.72 37.36
CA ASP A 53 19.94 13.92 37.83
C ASP A 53 19.38 14.31 39.21
N GLU A 54 19.59 13.42 40.20
CA GLU A 54 19.16 13.63 41.56
C GLU A 54 20.36 14.13 42.42
N ALA A 55 20.13 15.19 43.17
CA ALA A 55 21.11 15.69 44.15
C ALA A 55 21.18 14.73 45.35
N ASN A 56 22.05 13.72 45.27
CA ASN A 56 22.19 12.66 46.27
C ASN A 56 23.39 12.90 47.23
N GLY A 57 24.03 14.05 47.15
CA GLY A 57 25.21 14.38 47.98
C GLY A 57 26.48 13.59 47.60
N SER A 58 26.48 12.87 46.50
CA SER A 58 27.62 12.10 46.00
C SER A 58 28.19 12.74 44.73
N PHE A 59 29.51 12.63 44.52
CA PHE A 59 30.15 12.99 43.24
C PHE A 59 30.00 11.88 42.17
N VAL A 60 29.36 10.76 42.51
CA VAL A 60 29.13 9.64 41.56
C VAL A 60 27.77 9.85 40.91
N ALA A 61 27.74 9.80 39.57
CA ALA A 61 26.51 9.86 38.81
C ALA A 61 25.57 8.71 39.23
N SER A 62 24.28 9.01 39.37
CA SER A 62 23.25 8.00 39.62
C SER A 62 23.07 7.09 38.41
N SER A 63 22.63 5.85 38.63
CA SER A 63 22.30 4.93 37.54
C SER A 63 21.20 5.52 36.67
N PRO A 64 21.29 5.43 35.33
CA PRO A 64 20.24 5.94 34.46
C PRO A 64 18.94 5.18 34.67
N LEU A 65 17.83 5.90 34.56
CA LEU A 65 16.48 5.31 34.57
C LEU A 65 16.20 4.68 33.21
N VAL A 66 15.76 3.42 33.19
CA VAL A 66 15.29 2.74 31.97
C VAL A 66 13.78 2.95 31.91
N MET A 67 13.33 3.56 30.83
CA MET A 67 11.91 3.84 30.60
C MET A 67 11.44 3.14 29.33
N GLY A 68 10.17 2.70 29.30
CA GLY A 68 9.54 2.22 28.09
C GLY A 68 9.26 3.35 27.10
N GLN A 69 9.35 3.05 25.82
CA GLN A 69 8.90 3.92 24.74
C GLN A 69 8.21 3.08 23.67
N PRO A 70 7.27 3.65 22.88
CA PRO A 70 6.75 2.96 21.72
C PRO A 70 7.89 2.63 20.75
N SER A 71 7.94 1.40 20.28
CA SER A 71 8.83 1.03 19.19
C SER A 71 8.31 1.61 17.88
N THR A 72 9.22 2.11 17.05
CA THR A 72 8.88 2.60 15.71
C THR A 72 9.70 1.85 14.67
N PHE A 73 9.11 1.69 13.48
CA PHE A 73 9.77 1.12 12.32
C PHE A 73 9.34 1.90 11.08
N SER A 74 10.27 2.41 10.33
CA SER A 74 9.99 3.14 9.09
C SER A 74 10.85 2.64 7.94
N PHE A 75 10.29 2.70 6.73
CA PHE A 75 11.00 2.35 5.51
C PHE A 75 10.36 3.01 4.30
N ARG A 76 11.13 3.09 3.22
CA ARG A 76 10.72 3.59 1.92
C ARG A 76 10.72 2.47 0.90
N SER A 77 9.66 2.39 0.10
CA SER A 77 9.52 1.40 -0.96
C SER A 77 9.09 2.05 -2.26
N ARG A 78 9.67 1.60 -3.37
CA ARG A 78 9.23 2.02 -4.70
C ARG A 78 7.89 1.36 -5.04
N ILE A 79 6.94 2.16 -5.54
CA ILE A 79 5.64 1.66 -6.01
C ILE A 79 5.86 0.88 -7.30
N LYS A 80 5.51 -0.41 -7.28
CA LYS A 80 5.62 -1.31 -8.44
C LYS A 80 4.53 -2.37 -8.43
N GLY A 81 4.21 -2.88 -9.61
CA GLY A 81 3.26 -4.00 -9.75
C GLY A 81 3.87 -5.35 -9.35
N ALA A 82 3.00 -6.36 -9.24
CA ALA A 82 3.39 -7.73 -8.89
C ALA A 82 4.06 -8.52 -10.02
N ASN A 83 4.22 -7.93 -11.20
CA ASN A 83 4.70 -8.62 -12.42
C ASN A 83 3.85 -9.87 -12.78
N ALA A 84 2.58 -9.86 -12.39
CA ALA A 84 1.60 -10.89 -12.66
C ALA A 84 0.22 -10.26 -12.82
N LEU A 85 -0.72 -10.96 -13.45
CA LEU A 85 -2.11 -10.53 -13.50
C LEU A 85 -2.71 -10.57 -12.09
N TYR A 86 -3.36 -9.49 -11.70
CA TYR A 86 -4.03 -9.42 -10.41
C TYR A 86 -5.24 -10.34 -10.37
N THR A 87 -5.39 -11.02 -9.25
CA THR A 87 -6.57 -11.82 -8.91
C THR A 87 -6.96 -11.50 -7.45
N SER A 88 -8.01 -12.12 -6.94
CA SER A 88 -8.36 -12.00 -5.53
C SER A 88 -7.23 -12.49 -4.58
N THR A 89 -6.32 -13.33 -5.07
CA THR A 89 -5.19 -13.88 -4.32
C THR A 89 -3.85 -13.26 -4.70
N VAL A 90 -3.66 -12.87 -5.96
CA VAL A 90 -2.45 -12.17 -6.43
C VAL A 90 -2.61 -10.67 -6.15
N LYS A 91 -1.94 -10.22 -5.11
CA LYS A 91 -2.03 -8.84 -4.59
C LYS A 91 -0.80 -8.02 -4.99
N PRO A 92 -0.89 -6.68 -4.98
CA PRO A 92 0.28 -5.82 -5.09
C PRO A 92 1.30 -6.09 -3.97
N PRO A 93 2.62 -5.95 -4.22
CA PRO A 93 3.65 -6.20 -3.21
C PRO A 93 3.48 -5.36 -1.92
N LEU A 94 2.93 -4.15 -2.05
CA LEU A 94 2.69 -3.25 -0.91
C LEU A 94 1.31 -3.45 -0.25
N HIS A 95 0.58 -4.56 -0.55
CA HIS A 95 -0.74 -4.79 0.03
C HIS A 95 -0.72 -4.85 1.56
N ALA A 96 0.19 -5.61 2.14
CA ALA A 96 0.27 -5.76 3.59
C ALA A 96 0.60 -4.44 4.30
N PRO A 97 1.69 -3.71 3.94
CA PRO A 97 1.98 -2.44 4.58
C PRO A 97 0.90 -1.37 4.34
N LEU A 98 0.28 -1.29 3.16
CA LEU A 98 -0.83 -0.36 2.91
C LEU A 98 -2.03 -0.66 3.82
N SER A 99 -2.41 -1.93 3.97
CA SER A 99 -3.51 -2.32 4.85
C SER A 99 -3.20 -2.00 6.31
N ALA A 100 -1.98 -2.26 6.78
CA ALA A 100 -1.53 -1.92 8.13
C ALA A 100 -1.35 -0.40 8.34
N ALA A 101 -1.26 0.38 7.27
CA ALA A 101 -1.30 1.85 7.30
C ALA A 101 -2.73 2.41 7.16
N GLY A 102 -3.77 1.58 7.26
CA GLY A 102 -5.17 2.00 7.23
C GLY A 102 -5.75 2.24 5.82
N TRP A 103 -5.16 1.64 4.79
CA TRP A 103 -5.68 1.69 3.42
C TRP A 103 -6.32 0.36 3.06
N LEU A 104 -7.64 0.31 3.03
CA LEU A 104 -8.38 -0.90 2.64
C LEU A 104 -8.19 -1.20 1.16
N GLY A 105 -7.63 -2.36 0.86
CA GLY A 105 -7.49 -2.87 -0.50
C GLY A 105 -8.75 -3.62 -0.94
N GLN A 106 -9.29 -3.25 -2.10
CA GLN A 106 -10.42 -3.93 -2.73
C GLN A 106 -10.02 -4.46 -4.11
N PHE A 107 -10.29 -5.73 -4.34
CA PHE A 107 -10.10 -6.36 -5.65
C PHE A 107 -11.33 -6.15 -6.53
N THR A 108 -11.08 -5.75 -7.77
CA THR A 108 -12.10 -5.70 -8.82
C THR A 108 -11.69 -6.62 -9.96
N ALA A 109 -12.59 -7.57 -10.28
CA ALA A 109 -12.38 -8.48 -11.39
C ALA A 109 -12.41 -7.72 -12.73
N ALA A 110 -11.72 -8.27 -13.74
CA ALA A 110 -11.69 -7.67 -15.05
C ALA A 110 -13.09 -7.56 -15.67
N VAL A 111 -13.39 -6.41 -16.27
CA VAL A 111 -14.49 -6.26 -17.21
C VAL A 111 -13.94 -6.44 -18.62
N SER A 112 -14.40 -7.48 -19.30
CA SER A 112 -13.93 -7.83 -20.64
C SER A 112 -14.18 -6.69 -21.64
N ALA A 113 -13.30 -6.59 -22.63
CA ALA A 113 -13.42 -5.61 -23.70
C ALA A 113 -14.76 -5.76 -24.43
N ALA A 114 -15.52 -4.69 -24.50
CA ALA A 114 -16.78 -4.61 -25.20
C ALA A 114 -16.93 -3.25 -25.90
N ALA A 115 -17.72 -3.20 -26.96
CA ALA A 115 -18.07 -1.94 -27.61
C ALA A 115 -18.72 -0.98 -26.62
N LEU A 116 -18.35 0.29 -26.68
CA LEU A 116 -19.01 1.33 -25.90
C LEU A 116 -20.45 1.50 -26.38
N ALA A 117 -21.37 1.78 -25.46
CA ALA A 117 -22.74 2.11 -25.84
C ALA A 117 -22.84 3.53 -26.41
N ALA A 118 -22.05 4.45 -25.87
CA ALA A 118 -21.94 5.86 -26.30
C ALA A 118 -20.67 6.47 -25.71
N GLY A 119 -20.36 7.70 -26.07
CA GLY A 119 -19.28 8.47 -25.44
C GLY A 119 -19.24 9.92 -25.90
N THR A 120 -18.39 10.68 -25.24
CA THR A 120 -18.05 12.05 -25.58
C THR A 120 -16.53 12.19 -25.66
N VAL A 121 -16.01 13.39 -25.77
CA VAL A 121 -14.56 13.66 -25.71
C VAL A 121 -13.92 13.35 -24.35
N SER A 122 -14.72 13.25 -23.28
CA SER A 122 -14.26 13.04 -21.88
C SER A 122 -15.04 11.97 -21.14
N SER A 123 -15.94 11.23 -21.80
CA SER A 123 -16.71 10.17 -21.14
C SER A 123 -16.91 8.96 -22.05
N ALA A 124 -17.10 7.79 -21.42
CA ALA A 124 -17.39 6.54 -22.09
C ALA A 124 -18.56 5.84 -21.39
N THR A 125 -19.60 5.48 -22.13
CA THR A 125 -20.68 4.64 -21.61
C THR A 125 -20.31 3.19 -21.86
N LEU A 126 -20.08 2.43 -20.79
CA LEU A 126 -19.66 1.04 -20.86
C LEU A 126 -20.80 0.11 -21.26
N GLY A 127 -20.47 -1.00 -21.91
CA GLY A 127 -21.43 -2.01 -22.36
C GLY A 127 -22.06 -2.82 -21.22
N ALA A 128 -22.79 -3.88 -21.61
CA ALA A 128 -23.64 -4.69 -20.71
C ALA A 128 -22.85 -5.36 -19.57
N GLY A 129 -21.58 -5.75 -19.80
CA GLY A 129 -20.74 -6.43 -18.80
C GLY A 129 -20.27 -5.55 -17.63
N ALA A 130 -20.45 -4.23 -17.71
CA ALA A 130 -20.10 -3.32 -16.62
C ALA A 130 -21.22 -3.26 -15.57
N ALA A 131 -20.83 -3.07 -14.29
CA ALA A 131 -21.77 -2.93 -13.17
C ALA A 131 -22.63 -1.66 -13.32
N ALA A 132 -23.90 -1.75 -12.94
CA ALA A 132 -24.82 -0.62 -12.89
C ALA A 132 -24.88 0.03 -11.50
N THR A 133 -23.77 0.01 -10.77
CA THR A 133 -23.63 0.61 -9.44
C THR A 133 -22.81 1.89 -9.55
N ALA A 134 -23.32 2.98 -9.01
CA ALA A 134 -22.56 4.24 -8.98
C ALA A 134 -21.24 4.07 -8.25
N GLN A 135 -20.20 4.73 -8.75
CA GLN A 135 -18.84 4.72 -8.21
C GLN A 135 -18.12 3.35 -8.23
N ALA A 136 -18.71 2.29 -8.83
CA ALA A 136 -18.11 0.95 -8.84
C ALA A 136 -16.70 0.90 -9.44
N TYR A 137 -16.39 1.78 -10.39
CA TYR A 137 -15.09 1.80 -11.08
C TYR A 137 -14.33 3.12 -10.92
N ARG A 138 -14.73 3.97 -10.00
CA ARG A 138 -14.02 5.22 -9.74
C ARG A 138 -12.59 4.94 -9.27
N GLY A 139 -11.62 5.67 -9.83
CA GLY A 139 -10.20 5.50 -9.53
C GLY A 139 -9.55 4.32 -10.25
N MET A 140 -10.29 3.61 -11.12
CA MET A 140 -9.77 2.46 -11.87
C MET A 140 -9.33 2.86 -13.28
N PRO A 141 -8.37 2.13 -13.88
CA PRO A 141 -7.99 2.35 -15.27
C PRO A 141 -9.03 1.78 -16.23
N LEU A 142 -9.38 2.54 -17.26
CA LEU A 142 -10.16 2.09 -18.41
C LEU A 142 -9.22 1.95 -19.61
N ALA A 143 -9.08 0.74 -20.12
CA ALA A 143 -8.35 0.47 -21.35
C ALA A 143 -9.31 0.72 -22.53
N LEU A 144 -8.97 1.69 -23.36
CA LEU A 144 -9.75 2.06 -24.55
C LEU A 144 -8.99 1.65 -25.82
N SER A 145 -9.70 1.15 -26.83
CA SER A 145 -9.14 0.89 -28.14
C SER A 145 -9.98 1.52 -29.26
N GLY A 146 -9.39 1.63 -30.45
CA GLY A 146 -9.99 2.33 -31.58
C GLY A 146 -9.74 3.84 -31.55
N ALA A 147 -9.74 4.48 -32.72
CA ALA A 147 -9.60 5.93 -32.80
C ALA A 147 -10.85 6.63 -32.22
N PRO A 148 -10.70 7.75 -31.48
CA PRO A 148 -9.48 8.53 -31.24
C PRO A 148 -8.63 8.05 -30.04
N ALA A 149 -9.09 7.05 -29.28
CA ALA A 149 -8.44 6.63 -28.02
C ALA A 149 -7.15 5.79 -28.23
N ALA A 150 -6.97 5.18 -29.39
CA ALA A 150 -5.74 4.51 -29.84
C ALA A 150 -4.95 3.73 -28.77
N ASN A 151 -5.59 2.74 -28.12
CA ASN A 151 -4.98 1.85 -27.12
C ASN A 151 -4.42 2.56 -25.88
N ARG A 152 -5.14 3.53 -25.35
CA ARG A 152 -4.76 4.26 -24.14
C ARG A 152 -5.45 3.71 -22.89
N LEU A 153 -4.75 3.83 -21.77
CA LEU A 153 -5.32 3.71 -20.43
C LEU A 153 -5.73 5.10 -19.98
N SER A 154 -7.00 5.29 -19.61
CA SER A 154 -7.51 6.52 -18.99
C SER A 154 -7.97 6.22 -17.57
N LEU A 155 -7.82 7.18 -16.66
CA LEU A 155 -8.34 7.06 -15.30
C LEU A 155 -9.84 7.42 -15.28
N ILE A 156 -10.65 6.58 -14.65
CA ILE A 156 -12.07 6.88 -14.39
C ILE A 156 -12.13 7.79 -13.16
N THR A 157 -12.54 9.05 -13.35
CA THR A 157 -12.67 10.04 -12.27
C THR A 157 -14.02 9.99 -11.60
N ASP A 158 -15.04 9.60 -12.34
CA ASP A 158 -16.42 9.42 -11.86
C ASP A 158 -17.11 8.28 -12.61
N TYR A 159 -18.07 7.62 -11.96
CA TYR A 159 -18.82 6.54 -12.56
C TYR A 159 -20.27 6.52 -12.08
N THR A 160 -21.22 6.52 -12.99
CA THR A 160 -22.65 6.57 -12.69
C THR A 160 -23.32 5.19 -12.77
N ALA A 161 -24.51 5.04 -12.16
CA ALA A 161 -25.33 3.84 -12.30
C ALA A 161 -25.80 3.59 -13.74
N ALA A 162 -25.82 4.62 -14.60
CA ALA A 162 -26.07 4.49 -16.02
C ALA A 162 -24.84 4.00 -16.81
N LYS A 163 -23.79 3.53 -16.13
CA LYS A 163 -22.52 3.02 -16.68
C LYS A 163 -21.71 4.05 -17.46
N VAL A 164 -21.90 5.33 -17.17
CA VAL A 164 -21.10 6.42 -17.75
C VAL A 164 -19.87 6.63 -16.90
N ALA A 165 -18.70 6.38 -17.47
CA ALA A 165 -17.39 6.67 -16.90
C ALA A 165 -16.93 8.04 -17.40
N THR A 166 -16.67 8.99 -16.48
CA THR A 166 -15.98 10.24 -16.76
C THR A 166 -14.49 9.98 -16.73
N LEU A 167 -13.76 10.45 -17.73
CA LEU A 167 -12.34 10.14 -17.92
C LEU A 167 -11.47 11.36 -17.57
N ALA A 168 -10.28 11.09 -17.06
CA ALA A 168 -9.28 12.13 -16.83
C ALA A 168 -8.72 12.73 -18.14
N ASP A 169 -8.72 11.91 -19.21
CA ASP A 169 -8.23 12.35 -20.51
C ASP A 169 -9.31 13.02 -21.36
N LEU A 170 -8.86 13.95 -22.20
CA LEU A 170 -9.67 14.56 -23.26
C LEU A 170 -9.20 14.02 -24.62
N TYR A 171 -10.14 13.53 -25.42
CA TYR A 171 -9.88 13.02 -26.76
C TYR A 171 -10.22 14.09 -27.81
N GLY A 172 -9.51 14.05 -28.92
CA GLY A 172 -9.70 15.03 -30.02
C GLY A 172 -11.05 14.93 -30.74
N SER A 173 -11.78 13.82 -30.57
CA SER A 173 -13.16 13.61 -31.04
C SER A 173 -13.92 12.72 -30.07
N ALA A 174 -15.25 12.69 -30.17
CA ALA A 174 -16.08 11.89 -29.30
C ALA A 174 -15.80 10.38 -29.46
N LEU A 175 -15.76 9.68 -28.34
CA LEU A 175 -15.81 8.22 -28.30
C LEU A 175 -17.18 7.73 -28.77
N SER A 176 -17.23 6.55 -29.37
CA SER A 176 -18.45 6.00 -29.97
C SER A 176 -18.48 4.47 -29.84
N ALA A 177 -19.51 3.85 -30.38
CA ALA A 177 -19.66 2.39 -30.43
C ALA A 177 -18.54 1.69 -31.24
N SER A 178 -17.76 2.41 -32.05
CA SER A 178 -16.57 1.86 -32.74
C SER A 178 -15.38 1.66 -31.81
N ASN A 179 -15.41 2.27 -30.62
CA ASN A 179 -14.40 2.08 -29.58
C ASN A 179 -14.79 0.91 -28.68
N THR A 180 -13.79 0.22 -28.14
CA THR A 180 -14.00 -0.77 -27.09
C THR A 180 -13.41 -0.27 -25.77
N GLY A 181 -14.08 -0.61 -24.67
CA GLY A 181 -13.62 -0.33 -23.31
C GLY A 181 -13.48 -1.63 -22.51
N ALA A 182 -12.41 -1.74 -21.74
CA ALA A 182 -12.16 -2.83 -20.80
C ALA A 182 -11.60 -2.28 -19.50
N ILE A 183 -12.00 -2.88 -18.37
CA ILE A 183 -11.36 -2.57 -17.08
C ILE A 183 -10.49 -3.78 -16.74
N PRO A 184 -9.16 -3.66 -16.70
CA PRO A 184 -8.29 -4.74 -16.28
C PRO A 184 -8.54 -5.10 -14.82
N ALA A 185 -8.32 -6.36 -14.44
CA ALA A 185 -8.36 -6.76 -13.04
C ALA A 185 -7.37 -5.90 -12.23
N ASN A 186 -7.82 -5.34 -11.13
CA ASN A 186 -7.02 -4.39 -10.36
C ASN A 186 -7.34 -4.44 -8.86
N TRP A 187 -6.41 -3.90 -8.07
CA TRP A 187 -6.59 -3.60 -6.66
C TRP A 187 -6.64 -2.09 -6.47
N THR A 188 -7.69 -1.59 -5.85
CA THR A 188 -7.81 -0.19 -5.42
C THR A 188 -7.65 -0.09 -3.91
N TYR A 189 -7.04 1.00 -3.45
CA TYR A 189 -6.82 1.27 -2.04
C TYR A 189 -7.45 2.59 -1.67
N ALA A 190 -8.19 2.61 -0.57
CA ALA A 190 -8.80 3.81 -0.04
C ALA A 190 -8.49 3.94 1.46
N PRO A 191 -8.22 5.16 1.95
CA PRO A 191 -8.03 5.38 3.38
C PRO A 191 -9.32 5.06 4.13
N THR A 192 -9.18 4.53 5.33
CA THR A 192 -10.29 4.09 6.18
C THR A 192 -10.32 4.84 7.50
N SER A 193 -11.51 4.92 8.09
CA SER A 193 -11.70 5.50 9.43
C SER A 193 -12.56 4.53 10.25
N PRO A 194 -11.95 3.48 10.84
CA PRO A 194 -12.68 2.51 11.65
C PRO A 194 -13.26 3.17 12.89
N VAL A 195 -14.53 2.86 13.21
CA VAL A 195 -15.28 3.48 14.33
C VAL A 195 -15.19 2.66 15.63
N ASP A 196 -14.81 1.39 15.55
CA ASP A 196 -14.70 0.48 16.69
C ASP A 196 -13.59 -0.57 16.48
N ALA A 197 -13.37 -1.42 17.47
CA ALA A 197 -12.34 -2.46 17.43
C ALA A 197 -12.61 -3.53 16.35
N ALA A 198 -13.88 -3.88 16.11
CA ALA A 198 -14.24 -4.90 15.13
C ALA A 198 -14.01 -4.40 13.70
N THR A 199 -14.42 -3.17 13.40
CA THR A 199 -14.16 -2.54 12.10
C THR A 199 -12.67 -2.24 11.90
N ARG A 200 -11.92 -1.91 12.96
CA ARG A 200 -10.47 -1.74 12.91
C ARG A 200 -9.75 -3.02 12.50
N ALA A 201 -10.17 -4.19 13.01
CA ALA A 201 -9.56 -5.47 12.65
C ALA A 201 -9.58 -5.76 11.15
N THR A 202 -10.57 -5.25 10.41
CA THR A 202 -10.73 -5.45 8.98
C THR A 202 -10.26 -4.27 8.13
N MET A 203 -10.49 -3.04 8.59
CA MET A 203 -10.20 -1.82 7.83
C MET A 203 -8.78 -1.27 8.08
N HIS A 204 -8.21 -1.57 9.24
CA HIS A 204 -6.86 -1.17 9.64
C HIS A 204 -6.23 -2.30 10.47
N PRO A 205 -6.00 -3.48 9.85
CA PRO A 205 -5.46 -4.64 10.55
C PRO A 205 -4.05 -4.34 11.08
N ALA A 206 -3.69 -5.03 12.17
CA ALA A 206 -2.31 -5.01 12.65
C ALA A 206 -1.43 -5.89 11.77
N ALA A 207 -0.14 -5.60 11.75
CA ALA A 207 0.86 -6.39 11.05
C ALA A 207 1.97 -6.85 12.00
N THR A 208 2.60 -7.97 11.64
CA THR A 208 3.89 -8.40 12.19
C THR A 208 4.97 -8.06 11.17
N ILE A 209 6.02 -7.40 11.63
CA ILE A 209 7.16 -6.97 10.82
C ILE A 209 8.39 -7.75 11.26
N TYR A 210 9.08 -8.38 10.30
CA TYR A 210 10.39 -8.99 10.48
C TYR A 210 11.40 -8.22 9.64
N TRP A 211 12.44 -7.77 10.30
CA TRP A 211 13.61 -7.19 9.64
C TRP A 211 14.83 -8.08 9.93
N TYR A 212 15.34 -8.69 8.90
CA TYR A 212 16.61 -9.42 8.96
C TYR A 212 17.72 -8.49 8.54
N GLU A 213 18.71 -8.33 9.37
CA GLU A 213 19.91 -7.54 9.10
C GLU A 213 21.14 -8.36 9.43
N ASP A 214 21.85 -8.78 8.39
CA ASP A 214 23.07 -9.61 8.47
C ASP A 214 22.95 -10.83 9.40
N GLY A 215 21.81 -11.52 9.33
CA GLY A 215 21.52 -12.73 10.13
C GLY A 215 20.88 -12.46 11.49
N ILE A 216 20.69 -11.21 11.88
CA ILE A 216 19.95 -10.84 13.10
C ILE A 216 18.48 -10.59 12.71
N LEU A 217 17.56 -11.18 13.46
CA LEU A 217 16.13 -10.94 13.31
C LEU A 217 15.66 -9.93 14.34
N TYR A 218 15.06 -8.84 13.83
CA TYR A 218 14.26 -7.91 14.61
C TYR A 218 12.78 -8.13 14.31
N GLN A 219 11.96 -8.16 15.35
CA GLN A 219 10.53 -8.44 15.23
C GLN A 219 9.70 -7.36 15.93
N TRP A 220 8.69 -6.85 15.24
CA TRP A 220 7.65 -5.98 15.78
C TRP A 220 6.29 -6.63 15.59
N MET A 221 5.44 -6.55 16.59
CA MET A 221 4.11 -7.11 16.62
C MET A 221 3.08 -5.98 16.82
N ASP A 222 1.84 -6.21 16.41
CA ASP A 222 0.74 -5.24 16.49
C ASP A 222 1.02 -3.89 15.83
N CYS A 223 1.84 -3.91 14.77
CA CYS A 223 2.21 -2.71 14.04
C CYS A 223 1.02 -2.14 13.28
N ARG A 224 0.77 -0.87 13.48
CA ARG A 224 -0.09 -0.01 12.67
C ARG A 224 0.64 1.29 12.41
N GLY A 225 0.31 1.94 11.32
CA GLY A 225 1.05 3.13 10.95
C GLY A 225 0.34 4.02 9.96
N SER A 226 1.13 4.83 9.29
CA SER A 226 0.72 5.72 8.20
C SER A 226 1.58 5.49 6.98
N VAL A 227 1.13 5.99 5.84
CA VAL A 227 1.88 6.01 4.59
C VAL A 227 1.82 7.39 3.98
N ASP A 228 2.96 7.86 3.51
CA ASP A 228 3.11 9.07 2.70
C ASP A 228 3.56 8.66 1.29
N PHE A 229 3.02 9.33 0.27
CA PHE A 229 3.39 9.08 -1.12
C PHE A 229 4.27 10.20 -1.64
N GLU A 230 5.40 9.83 -2.21
CA GLU A 230 6.37 10.75 -2.80
C GLU A 230 6.50 10.46 -4.29
N GLY A 231 6.60 11.52 -5.09
CA GLY A 231 6.84 11.39 -6.52
C GLY A 231 7.05 12.74 -7.18
N ASN A 232 8.05 12.79 -8.03
CA ASN A 232 8.32 13.93 -8.89
C ASN A 232 8.09 13.53 -10.34
N SER A 233 7.85 14.50 -11.20
CA SER A 233 7.72 14.25 -12.63
C SER A 233 9.03 13.68 -13.20
N GLY A 234 8.94 12.50 -13.82
CA GLY A 234 10.10 11.81 -14.40
C GLY A 234 10.85 10.89 -13.43
N GLU A 235 10.42 10.79 -12.18
CA GLU A 235 11.00 9.90 -11.16
C GLU A 235 10.03 8.76 -10.79
N PRO A 236 10.53 7.64 -10.25
CA PRO A 236 9.66 6.61 -9.70
C PRO A 236 8.84 7.14 -8.52
N GLY A 237 7.58 6.70 -8.40
CA GLY A 237 6.79 6.95 -7.20
C GLY A 237 7.25 6.07 -6.04
N TYR A 238 7.25 6.63 -4.85
CA TYR A 238 7.62 5.96 -3.60
C TYR A 238 6.49 6.02 -2.58
N ALA A 239 6.46 5.04 -1.70
CA ALA A 239 5.65 5.03 -0.50
C ALA A 239 6.59 4.96 0.72
N VAL A 240 6.41 5.89 1.65
CA VAL A 240 7.13 5.97 2.92
C VAL A 240 6.20 5.52 4.02
N PHE A 241 6.55 4.44 4.68
CA PHE A 241 5.75 3.85 5.75
C PHE A 241 6.36 4.18 7.11
N ASN A 242 5.49 4.55 8.06
CA ASN A 242 5.84 4.82 9.44
C ASN A 242 4.93 4.02 10.36
N PHE A 243 5.50 3.04 11.03
CA PHE A 243 4.83 2.13 11.98
C PHE A 243 5.27 2.38 13.40
#